data_0aa627380d0a2ad0f0a0770c53d1a444
#
_entry.id   0aa627380d0a2ad0f0a0770c53d1a444
#
_cell.length_a   1.000
_cell.length_b   1.000
_cell.length_c   1.000
_cell.angle_alpha   90.00
_cell.angle_beta   90.00
_cell.angle_gamma   90.00
#
_symmetry.space_group_name_H-M   'P 1'
#
loop_
_entity.id
_entity.type
_entity.pdbx_description
1 polymer ?
#
loop_
_entity_poly.entity_id
_entity_poly.type
_entity_poly.pdbx_seq_one_letter_code
_entity_poly.pdbx_strand_id
1 'polypeptide(L)'
;AVMLGQPMDMLLPDVIGFKLHGKLKEGVTATDLVLTVTQMLRKKGVVGKFVEFYGPGLEHLSLEDAATIANMAPEYGATCGFFPISKETINYLSSTGRLAERVALVEAYAKAQGMWRADMKDPVFTDTLELDLGTVESSIAGPKRPQDRIVLRDAADNFAMALDKEFNRLDKAHVRAQVEGEKY
;
A
#
# COMPACT_ATOMS: atom_id res chain seq x y z
N ALA A 1 10.02 -23.41 10.08
CA ALA A 1 11.28 -22.84 10.59
C ALA A 1 11.03 -22.03 11.87
N VAL A 2 10.23 -20.95 11.83
CA VAL A 2 10.03 -20.04 12.98
C VAL A 2 9.55 -20.75 14.25
N MET A 3 8.52 -21.59 14.16
CA MET A 3 7.98 -22.32 15.32
C MET A 3 8.96 -23.30 15.95
N LEU A 4 9.93 -23.78 15.19
CA LEU A 4 10.97 -24.71 15.65
C LEU A 4 12.28 -23.99 16.00
N GLY A 5 12.31 -22.65 15.92
CA GLY A 5 13.50 -21.85 16.18
C GLY A 5 14.66 -22.15 15.22
N GLN A 6 14.37 -22.63 14.01
CA GLN A 6 15.40 -22.95 13.04
C GLN A 6 15.71 -21.76 12.13
N PRO A 7 16.98 -21.53 11.79
CA PRO A 7 17.35 -20.50 10.85
C PRO A 7 16.79 -20.80 9.46
N MET A 8 16.50 -19.75 8.71
CA MET A 8 16.07 -19.82 7.32
C MET A 8 16.99 -18.93 6.49
N ASP A 9 17.66 -19.55 5.53
CA ASP A 9 18.53 -18.83 4.61
C ASP A 9 17.69 -18.10 3.56
N MET A 10 18.06 -16.87 3.28
CA MET A 10 17.42 -16.07 2.23
C MET A 10 18.52 -15.35 1.43
N LEU A 11 18.41 -15.39 0.11
CA LEU A 11 19.24 -14.53 -0.75
C LEU A 11 18.95 -13.07 -0.43
N LEU A 12 19.99 -12.25 -0.37
CA LEU A 12 19.82 -10.80 -0.21
C LEU A 12 19.00 -10.27 -1.39
N PRO A 13 17.81 -9.73 -1.16
CA PRO A 13 16.96 -9.25 -2.24
C PRO A 13 17.43 -7.88 -2.73
N ASP A 14 17.12 -7.58 -3.99
CA ASP A 14 17.12 -6.20 -4.45
C ASP A 14 16.14 -5.37 -3.62
N VAL A 15 16.47 -4.10 -3.38
CA VAL A 15 15.59 -3.16 -2.71
C VAL A 15 15.14 -2.09 -3.70
N ILE A 16 13.84 -1.99 -3.88
CA ILE A 16 13.20 -0.97 -4.71
C ILE A 16 12.77 0.18 -3.82
N GLY A 17 13.33 1.36 -4.04
CA GLY A 17 12.89 2.57 -3.37
C GLY A 17 11.60 3.11 -3.99
N PHE A 18 10.56 3.34 -3.17
CA PHE A 18 9.32 3.96 -3.61
C PHE A 18 9.19 5.35 -2.97
N LYS A 19 9.49 6.39 -3.76
CA LYS A 19 9.45 7.76 -3.28
C LYS A 19 8.03 8.31 -3.30
N LEU A 20 7.58 8.80 -2.15
CA LEU A 20 6.31 9.49 -2.01
C LEU A 20 6.55 10.98 -1.78
N HIS A 21 5.86 11.82 -2.52
CA HIS A 21 5.85 13.26 -2.33
C HIS A 21 4.45 13.84 -2.50
N GLY A 22 4.29 15.12 -2.15
CA GLY A 22 2.97 15.76 -2.18
C GLY A 22 2.05 15.28 -1.06
N LYS A 23 0.75 15.49 -1.24
CA LYS A 23 -0.31 15.16 -0.29
C LYS A 23 -1.55 14.67 -1.02
N LEU A 24 -2.28 13.74 -0.44
CA LEU A 24 -3.58 13.29 -0.97
C LEU A 24 -4.56 14.46 -1.03
N LYS A 25 -5.34 14.51 -2.10
CA LYS A 25 -6.44 15.46 -2.24
C LYS A 25 -7.56 15.16 -1.26
N GLU A 26 -8.35 16.15 -0.94
CA GLU A 26 -9.57 15.97 -0.16
C GLU A 26 -10.51 14.98 -0.85
N GLY A 27 -11.08 14.06 -0.07
CA GLY A 27 -11.95 13.00 -0.56
C GLY A 27 -11.24 11.76 -1.11
N VAL A 28 -9.91 11.79 -1.28
CA VAL A 28 -9.09 10.62 -1.63
C VAL A 28 -8.69 9.88 -0.36
N THR A 29 -8.88 8.59 -0.36
CA THR A 29 -8.67 7.74 0.83
C THR A 29 -7.34 6.99 0.77
N ALA A 30 -6.92 6.44 1.92
CA ALA A 30 -5.79 5.53 2.00
C ALA A 30 -5.97 4.31 1.08
N THR A 31 -7.19 3.82 0.92
CA THR A 31 -7.49 2.70 0.00
C THR A 31 -7.18 3.05 -1.45
N ASP A 32 -7.51 4.27 -1.90
CA ASP A 32 -7.17 4.73 -3.25
C ASP A 32 -5.66 4.75 -3.47
N LEU A 33 -4.91 5.21 -2.46
CA LEU A 33 -3.45 5.20 -2.47
C LEU A 33 -2.92 3.77 -2.53
N VAL A 34 -3.39 2.88 -1.68
CA VAL A 34 -2.95 1.48 -1.63
C VAL A 34 -3.16 0.76 -2.95
N LEU A 35 -4.32 0.94 -3.58
CA LEU A 35 -4.61 0.37 -4.90
C LEU A 35 -3.69 0.95 -5.99
N THR A 36 -3.41 2.25 -5.93
CA THR A 36 -2.50 2.92 -6.87
C THR A 36 -1.08 2.37 -6.74
N VAL A 37 -0.55 2.30 -5.51
CA VAL A 37 0.78 1.75 -5.21
C VAL A 37 0.87 0.28 -5.66
N THR A 38 -0.15 -0.51 -5.35
CA THR A 38 -0.20 -1.93 -5.73
C THR A 38 -0.13 -2.11 -7.25
N GLN A 39 -0.90 -1.32 -8.00
CA GLN A 39 -0.87 -1.35 -9.47
C GLN A 39 0.50 -0.95 -10.02
N MET A 40 1.10 0.12 -9.50
CA MET A 40 2.41 0.60 -9.94
C MET A 40 3.52 -0.43 -9.69
N LEU A 41 3.57 -1.00 -8.48
CA LEU A 41 4.56 -2.01 -8.11
C LEU A 41 4.37 -3.31 -8.90
N ARG A 42 3.12 -3.72 -9.12
CA ARG A 42 2.83 -4.89 -9.95
C ARG A 42 3.32 -4.70 -11.39
N LYS A 43 3.10 -3.52 -11.94
CA LYS A 43 3.60 -3.15 -13.28
C LYS A 43 5.13 -3.09 -13.33
N LYS A 44 5.78 -2.61 -12.27
CA LYS A 44 7.25 -2.56 -12.14
C LYS A 44 7.87 -3.95 -12.10
N GLY A 45 7.19 -4.94 -11.53
CA GLY A 45 7.71 -6.30 -11.41
C GLY A 45 8.68 -6.44 -10.23
N VAL A 46 8.13 -6.44 -9.02
CA VAL A 46 8.91 -6.50 -7.76
C VAL A 46 8.92 -7.87 -7.10
N VAL A 47 8.64 -8.92 -7.85
CA VAL A 47 8.63 -10.29 -7.32
C VAL A 47 10.00 -10.68 -6.77
N GLY A 48 10.04 -11.17 -5.53
CA GLY A 48 11.26 -11.55 -4.84
C GLY A 48 12.12 -10.37 -4.35
N LYS A 49 11.63 -9.13 -4.47
CA LYS A 49 12.32 -7.92 -4.03
C LYS A 49 11.70 -7.37 -2.75
N PHE A 50 12.44 -6.50 -2.08
CA PHE A 50 11.90 -5.64 -1.02
C PHE A 50 11.50 -4.28 -1.60
N VAL A 51 10.51 -3.66 -0.99
CA VAL A 51 10.09 -2.29 -1.32
C VAL A 51 10.21 -1.43 -0.08
N GLU A 52 11.07 -0.41 -0.15
CA GLU A 52 11.22 0.58 0.92
C GLU A 52 10.55 1.89 0.49
N PHE A 53 9.61 2.35 1.30
CA PHE A 53 8.92 3.60 1.08
C PHE A 53 9.67 4.75 1.74
N TYR A 54 9.89 5.84 1.02
CA TYR A 54 10.64 7.00 1.50
C TYR A 54 10.11 8.31 0.90
N GLY A 55 10.72 9.41 1.27
CA GLY A 55 10.39 10.73 0.73
C GLY A 55 9.48 11.57 1.62
N PRO A 56 9.29 12.84 1.25
CA PRO A 56 8.56 13.81 2.09
C PRO A 56 7.07 13.50 2.23
N GLY A 57 6.46 12.81 1.27
CA GLY A 57 5.04 12.43 1.33
C GLY A 57 4.67 11.55 2.53
N LEU A 58 5.64 10.87 3.13
CA LEU A 58 5.43 10.07 4.35
C LEU A 58 4.96 10.91 5.55
N GLU A 59 5.16 12.22 5.55
CA GLU A 59 4.66 13.12 6.61
C GLU A 59 3.13 13.20 6.68
N HIS A 60 2.50 12.83 5.59
CA HIS A 60 1.05 12.90 5.42
C HIS A 60 0.37 11.54 5.49
N LEU A 61 1.11 10.49 5.86
CA LEU A 61 0.59 9.14 6.03
C LEU A 61 0.59 8.75 7.50
N SER A 62 -0.53 8.24 7.97
CA SER A 62 -0.61 7.58 9.27
C SER A 62 0.14 6.25 9.26
N LEU A 63 0.43 5.72 10.45
CA LEU A 63 1.03 4.39 10.54
C LEU A 63 0.08 3.32 9.98
N GLU A 64 -1.23 3.49 10.18
CA GLU A 64 -2.27 2.59 9.70
C GLU A 64 -2.31 2.53 8.17
N ASP A 65 -2.16 3.68 7.50
CA ASP A 65 -2.08 3.75 6.04
C ASP A 65 -0.82 3.05 5.53
N ALA A 66 0.32 3.33 6.16
CA ALA A 66 1.59 2.68 5.85
C ALA A 66 1.51 1.15 6.06
N ALA A 67 0.89 0.70 7.16
CA ALA A 67 0.68 -0.72 7.44
C ALA A 67 -0.23 -1.37 6.39
N THR A 68 -1.26 -0.67 5.92
CA THR A 68 -2.15 -1.17 4.87
C THR A 68 -1.39 -1.38 3.56
N ILE A 69 -0.52 -0.45 3.17
CA ILE A 69 0.35 -0.60 2.00
C ILE A 69 1.30 -1.80 2.17
N ALA A 70 1.94 -1.91 3.34
CA ALA A 70 2.87 -3.01 3.62
C ALA A 70 2.19 -4.38 3.61
N ASN A 71 0.96 -4.48 4.14
CA ASN A 71 0.16 -5.71 4.14
C ASN A 71 -0.22 -6.20 2.74
N MET A 72 -0.26 -5.31 1.75
CA MET A 72 -0.55 -5.67 0.36
C MET A 72 0.70 -6.08 -0.44
N ALA A 73 1.81 -6.38 0.24
CA ALA A 73 3.02 -6.89 -0.43
C ALA A 73 2.77 -8.14 -1.29
N PRO A 74 1.95 -9.12 -0.88
CA PRO A 74 1.61 -10.25 -1.73
C PRO A 74 0.89 -9.85 -3.02
N GLU A 75 0.00 -8.86 -2.97
CA GLU A 75 -0.78 -8.39 -4.11
C GLU A 75 0.11 -7.71 -5.15
N TYR A 76 1.05 -6.86 -4.73
CA TYR A 76 2.01 -6.30 -5.68
C TYR A 76 3.19 -7.22 -5.97
N GLY A 77 3.34 -8.31 -5.24
CA GLY A 77 4.27 -9.39 -5.51
C GLY A 77 5.64 -9.25 -4.86
N ALA A 78 5.87 -8.27 -3.99
CA ALA A 78 7.11 -8.14 -3.23
C ALA A 78 7.18 -9.13 -2.07
N THR A 79 8.38 -9.41 -1.60
CA THR A 79 8.60 -10.21 -0.39
C THR A 79 8.12 -9.44 0.86
N CYS A 80 8.41 -8.15 0.91
CA CYS A 80 7.84 -7.23 1.91
C CYS A 80 7.84 -5.80 1.38
N GLY A 81 6.98 -4.96 1.98
CA GLY A 81 7.04 -3.51 1.90
C GLY A 81 7.22 -2.94 3.29
N PHE A 82 8.08 -1.94 3.48
CA PHE A 82 8.33 -1.37 4.79
C PHE A 82 8.59 0.14 4.74
N PHE A 83 8.42 0.76 5.88
CA PHE A 83 8.52 2.19 6.10
C PHE A 83 9.54 2.49 7.20
N PRO A 84 10.20 3.64 7.17
CA PRO A 84 11.08 4.04 8.25
C PRO A 84 10.29 4.31 9.54
N ILE A 85 10.96 4.17 10.68
CA ILE A 85 10.38 4.48 11.98
C ILE A 85 10.30 6.01 12.12
N SER A 86 9.15 6.50 12.55
CA SER A 86 8.84 7.93 12.66
C SER A 86 8.09 8.25 13.95
N LYS A 87 7.76 9.53 14.14
CA LYS A 87 6.91 9.97 15.25
C LYS A 87 5.53 9.31 15.23
N GLU A 88 4.98 9.00 14.05
CA GLU A 88 3.71 8.29 13.92
C GLU A 88 3.79 6.88 14.51
N THR A 89 4.94 6.21 14.38
CA THR A 89 5.19 4.93 15.05
C THR A 89 5.13 5.07 16.58
N ILE A 90 5.72 6.13 17.12
CA ILE A 90 5.70 6.41 18.56
C ILE A 90 4.29 6.76 19.04
N ASN A 91 3.57 7.56 18.29
CA ASN A 91 2.17 7.91 18.59
C ASN A 91 1.29 6.66 18.64
N TYR A 92 1.41 5.78 17.66
CA TYR A 92 0.68 4.52 17.60
C TYR A 92 1.00 3.60 18.80
N LEU A 93 2.27 3.44 19.15
CA LEU A 93 2.67 2.62 20.27
C LEU A 93 2.10 3.16 21.60
N SER A 94 2.07 4.47 21.74
CA SER A 94 1.50 5.14 22.92
C SER A 94 -0.02 4.98 22.96
N SER A 95 -0.71 5.23 21.88
CA SER A 95 -2.18 5.14 21.80
C SER A 95 -2.70 3.69 21.95
N THR A 96 -1.89 2.71 21.57
CA THR A 96 -2.20 1.28 21.74
C THR A 96 -1.76 0.68 23.08
N GLY A 97 -1.40 1.53 24.04
CA GLY A 97 -1.20 1.14 25.46
C GLY A 97 0.15 0.50 25.77
N ARG A 98 1.20 0.77 24.99
CA ARG A 98 2.56 0.35 25.35
C ARG A 98 3.07 1.21 26.50
N LEU A 99 3.84 0.59 27.40
CA LEU A 99 4.45 1.28 28.54
C LEU A 99 5.36 2.42 28.07
N ALA A 100 5.31 3.57 28.73
CA ALA A 100 6.08 4.76 28.35
C ALA A 100 7.59 4.49 28.22
N GLU A 101 8.16 3.70 29.12
CA GLU A 101 9.56 3.27 29.06
C GLU A 101 9.89 2.45 27.80
N ARG A 102 8.96 1.60 27.35
CA ARG A 102 9.10 0.82 26.10
C ARG A 102 9.05 1.72 24.88
N VAL A 103 8.14 2.70 24.87
CA VAL A 103 8.02 3.68 23.79
C VAL A 103 9.29 4.52 23.69
N ALA A 104 9.82 5.00 24.82
CA ALA A 104 11.08 5.73 24.88
C ALA A 104 12.28 4.89 24.39
N LEU A 105 12.32 3.61 24.75
CA LEU A 105 13.35 2.69 24.26
C LEU A 105 13.30 2.52 22.75
N VAL A 106 12.12 2.35 22.16
CA VAL A 106 11.95 2.21 20.71
C VAL A 106 12.47 3.46 19.99
N GLU A 107 12.12 4.64 20.46
CA GLU A 107 12.59 5.89 19.87
C GLU A 107 14.10 6.02 19.95
N ALA A 108 14.68 5.82 21.15
CA ALA A 108 16.12 5.91 21.37
C ALA A 108 16.89 4.90 20.51
N TYR A 109 16.42 3.65 20.45
CA TYR A 109 17.04 2.61 19.64
C TYR A 109 16.99 2.91 18.15
N ALA A 110 15.81 3.34 17.64
CA ALA A 110 15.65 3.68 16.22
C ALA A 110 16.58 4.83 15.80
N LYS A 111 16.75 5.85 16.66
CA LYS A 111 17.70 6.95 16.41
C LYS A 111 19.15 6.45 16.43
N ALA A 112 19.52 5.66 17.42
CA ALA A 112 20.87 5.12 17.53
C ALA A 112 21.28 4.21 16.37
N GLN A 113 20.31 3.48 15.77
CA GLN A 113 20.53 2.58 14.65
C GLN A 113 20.39 3.25 13.28
N GLY A 114 20.10 4.55 13.21
CA GLY A 114 19.91 5.26 11.93
C GLY A 114 18.63 4.87 11.18
N MET A 115 17.63 4.30 11.88
CA MET A 115 16.33 3.92 11.31
C MET A 115 15.26 5.00 11.50
N TRP A 116 15.61 6.14 12.10
CA TRP A 116 14.70 7.24 12.37
C TRP A 116 14.53 8.13 11.14
N ARG A 117 13.31 8.29 10.67
CA ARG A 117 13.01 8.98 9.40
C ARG A 117 13.57 10.40 9.29
N ALA A 118 13.43 11.21 10.33
CA ALA A 118 13.84 12.61 10.29
C ALA A 118 15.36 12.80 10.05
N ASP A 119 16.16 11.79 10.37
CA ASP A 119 17.61 11.83 10.26
C ASP A 119 18.12 11.11 8.99
N MET A 120 17.22 10.51 8.21
CA MET A 120 17.61 9.74 7.04
C MET A 120 17.86 10.67 5.84
N LYS A 121 18.99 10.46 5.19
CA LYS A 121 19.21 10.91 3.81
C LYS A 121 18.49 9.93 2.88
N ASP A 122 18.14 10.38 1.66
CA ASP A 122 17.59 9.46 0.66
C ASP A 122 18.55 8.27 0.47
N PRO A 123 18.11 7.03 0.73
CA PRO A 123 18.97 5.86 0.56
C PRO A 123 19.29 5.61 -0.92
N VAL A 124 20.34 4.82 -1.15
CA VAL A 124 20.68 4.33 -2.49
C VAL A 124 20.03 2.98 -2.72
N PHE A 125 19.17 2.90 -3.72
CA PHE A 125 18.40 1.70 -4.03
C PHE A 125 18.91 1.04 -5.32
N THR A 126 18.57 -0.25 -5.51
CA THR A 126 18.84 -0.96 -6.77
C THR A 126 18.07 -0.31 -7.93
N ASP A 127 16.84 0.11 -7.68
CA ASP A 127 15.97 0.81 -8.63
C ASP A 127 14.93 1.63 -7.86
N THR A 128 14.26 2.57 -8.51
CA THR A 128 13.31 3.48 -7.84
C THR A 128 12.02 3.64 -8.62
N LEU A 129 10.97 3.98 -7.87
CA LEU A 129 9.68 4.49 -8.35
C LEU A 129 9.36 5.78 -7.61
N GLU A 130 8.51 6.62 -8.20
CA GLU A 130 8.06 7.86 -7.60
C GLU A 130 6.56 8.05 -7.82
N LEU A 131 5.88 8.57 -6.80
CA LEU A 131 4.45 8.90 -6.85
C LEU A 131 4.20 10.24 -6.16
N ASP A 132 3.59 11.17 -6.90
CA ASP A 132 2.97 12.34 -6.33
C ASP A 132 1.59 11.96 -5.77
N LEU A 133 1.43 12.04 -4.46
CA LEU A 133 0.17 11.76 -3.77
C LEU A 133 -0.99 12.62 -4.29
N GLY A 134 -0.70 13.82 -4.80
CA GLY A 134 -1.69 14.70 -5.40
C GLY A 134 -2.27 14.17 -6.73
N THR A 135 -1.68 13.16 -7.33
CA THR A 135 -2.18 12.53 -8.56
C THR A 135 -3.08 11.31 -8.31
N VAL A 136 -3.17 10.87 -7.06
CA VAL A 136 -4.03 9.72 -6.69
C VAL A 136 -5.49 10.12 -6.87
N GLU A 137 -6.25 9.25 -7.51
CA GLU A 137 -7.68 9.43 -7.77
C GLU A 137 -8.48 8.33 -7.07
N SER A 138 -9.72 8.67 -6.67
CA SER A 138 -10.66 7.70 -6.12
C SER A 138 -10.81 6.51 -7.04
N SER A 139 -10.69 5.33 -6.48
CA SER A 139 -10.52 4.09 -7.24
C SER A 139 -11.23 2.92 -6.56
N ILE A 140 -11.53 1.91 -7.35
CA ILE A 140 -12.01 0.62 -6.85
C ILE A 140 -11.05 -0.48 -7.30
N ALA A 141 -11.06 -1.59 -6.57
CA ALA A 141 -10.40 -2.81 -7.03
C ALA A 141 -11.14 -3.35 -8.26
N GLY A 142 -10.40 -3.89 -9.20
CA GLY A 142 -10.97 -4.54 -10.38
C GLY A 142 -11.68 -5.85 -10.02
N PRO A 143 -12.41 -6.44 -10.98
CA PRO A 143 -13.32 -7.55 -10.67
C PRO A 143 -12.61 -8.83 -10.22
N LYS A 144 -11.32 -8.99 -10.54
CA LYS A 144 -10.56 -10.21 -10.24
C LYS A 144 -9.54 -10.04 -9.14
N ARG A 145 -8.78 -8.93 -9.16
CA ARG A 145 -7.61 -8.76 -8.28
C ARG A 145 -7.44 -7.32 -7.84
N PRO A 146 -6.90 -7.05 -6.64
CA PRO A 146 -6.68 -5.70 -6.14
C PRO A 146 -5.78 -4.84 -7.02
N GLN A 147 -4.80 -5.44 -7.69
CA GLN A 147 -3.90 -4.72 -8.60
C GLN A 147 -4.57 -4.28 -9.92
N ASP A 148 -5.75 -4.79 -10.23
CA ASP A 148 -6.55 -4.39 -11.40
C ASP A 148 -7.39 -3.15 -11.03
N ARG A 149 -6.70 -2.09 -10.58
CA ARG A 149 -7.33 -0.84 -10.14
C ARG A 149 -8.10 -0.17 -11.27
N ILE A 150 -9.29 0.29 -10.96
CA ILE A 150 -10.15 1.07 -11.85
C ILE A 150 -10.43 2.42 -11.19
N VAL A 151 -10.22 3.51 -11.92
CA VAL A 151 -10.62 4.84 -11.45
C VAL A 151 -12.14 4.90 -11.35
N LEU A 152 -12.67 5.43 -10.25
CA LEU A 152 -14.10 5.38 -9.93
C LEU A 152 -15.00 5.97 -11.05
N ARG A 153 -14.55 7.04 -11.70
CA ARG A 153 -15.29 7.65 -12.81
C ARG A 153 -15.48 6.72 -14.02
N ASP A 154 -14.56 5.76 -14.20
CA ASP A 154 -14.56 4.84 -15.34
C ASP A 154 -15.18 3.47 -14.98
N ALA A 155 -15.73 3.33 -13.76
CA ALA A 155 -16.17 2.05 -13.20
C ALA A 155 -17.31 1.44 -14.03
N ALA A 156 -18.28 2.24 -14.47
CA ALA A 156 -19.44 1.75 -15.24
C ALA A 156 -19.00 1.18 -16.60
N ASP A 157 -18.16 1.90 -17.33
CA ASP A 157 -17.68 1.47 -18.64
C ASP A 157 -16.76 0.24 -18.54
N ASN A 158 -15.88 0.23 -17.54
CA ASN A 158 -15.02 -0.92 -17.26
C ASN A 158 -15.84 -2.15 -16.88
N PHE A 159 -16.88 -1.98 -16.07
CA PHE A 159 -17.76 -3.09 -15.71
C PHE A 159 -18.49 -3.67 -16.94
N ALA A 160 -19.03 -2.81 -17.80
CA ALA A 160 -19.68 -3.25 -19.03
C ALA A 160 -18.73 -4.04 -19.94
N MET A 161 -17.48 -3.56 -20.09
CA MET A 161 -16.46 -4.28 -20.86
C MET A 161 -16.07 -5.62 -20.20
N ALA A 162 -15.94 -5.66 -18.88
CA ALA A 162 -15.60 -6.88 -18.15
C ALA A 162 -16.73 -7.91 -18.25
N LEU A 163 -17.99 -7.47 -18.17
CA LEU A 163 -19.15 -8.33 -18.29
C LEU A 163 -19.18 -9.08 -19.63
N ASP A 164 -18.79 -8.39 -20.71
CA ASP A 164 -18.63 -8.98 -22.03
C ASP A 164 -17.37 -9.86 -22.14
N LYS A 165 -16.21 -9.22 -22.05
CA LYS A 165 -14.94 -9.85 -22.42
C LYS A 165 -14.42 -10.87 -21.41
N GLU A 166 -14.66 -10.64 -20.11
CA GLU A 166 -14.10 -11.48 -19.05
C GLU A 166 -15.08 -12.50 -18.49
N PHE A 167 -16.34 -12.15 -18.39
CA PHE A 167 -17.37 -13.00 -17.81
C PHE A 167 -18.29 -13.64 -18.85
N ASN A 168 -18.25 -13.19 -20.12
CA ASN A 168 -19.10 -13.65 -21.20
C ASN A 168 -20.60 -13.68 -20.82
N ARG A 169 -21.06 -12.60 -20.18
CA ARG A 169 -22.39 -12.46 -19.57
C ARG A 169 -23.12 -11.21 -20.06
N LEU A 170 -22.87 -10.79 -21.31
CA LEU A 170 -23.54 -9.64 -21.91
C LEU A 170 -25.06 -9.80 -21.94
N ASP A 171 -25.54 -11.04 -22.01
CA ASP A 171 -26.95 -11.40 -21.90
C ASP A 171 -27.61 -10.95 -20.60
N LYS A 172 -26.82 -10.74 -19.55
CA LYS A 172 -27.25 -10.27 -18.24
C LYS A 172 -27.19 -8.75 -18.04
N ALA A 173 -26.60 -8.02 -18.97
CA ALA A 173 -26.36 -6.57 -18.82
C ALA A 173 -27.64 -5.75 -18.58
N HIS A 174 -28.78 -6.22 -19.09
CA HIS A 174 -30.08 -5.53 -18.98
C HIS A 174 -31.12 -6.27 -18.14
N VAL A 175 -30.72 -7.36 -17.47
CA VAL A 175 -31.62 -8.10 -16.58
C VAL A 175 -31.81 -7.30 -15.29
N ARG A 176 -33.05 -6.86 -15.05
CA ARG A 176 -33.41 -6.20 -13.79
C ARG A 176 -33.71 -7.26 -12.74
N ALA A 177 -33.04 -7.17 -11.58
CA ALA A 177 -33.39 -7.94 -10.41
C ALA A 177 -34.41 -7.15 -9.58
N GLN A 178 -35.44 -7.84 -9.09
CA GLN A 178 -36.38 -7.23 -8.14
C GLN A 178 -35.72 -7.25 -6.75
N VAL A 179 -35.59 -6.07 -6.16
CA VAL A 179 -35.09 -5.93 -4.80
C VAL A 179 -36.30 -5.90 -3.87
N GLU A 180 -36.33 -6.78 -2.87
CA GLU A 180 -37.43 -6.80 -1.88
C GLU A 180 -37.51 -5.44 -1.16
N GLY A 181 -38.69 -4.84 -1.22
CA GLY A 181 -39.02 -3.60 -0.53
C GLY A 181 -38.82 -2.31 -1.32
N GLU A 182 -38.27 -2.35 -2.53
CA GLU A 182 -38.10 -1.15 -3.36
C GLU A 182 -38.56 -1.35 -4.80
N LYS A 183 -39.22 -0.32 -5.32
CA LYS A 183 -39.60 -0.26 -6.76
C LYS A 183 -38.50 0.53 -7.49
N TYR A 184 -37.60 -0.15 -8.14
CA TYR A 184 -36.66 0.44 -9.09
C TYR A 184 -36.98 0.02 -10.53
#